data_c6f63aa6b0550e4e6ab2b668e03957b2
#
_entry.id   c6f63aa6b0550e4e6ab2b668e03957b2
#
_cell.length_a   1.000
_cell.length_b   1.000
_cell.length_c   1.000
_cell.angle_alpha   90.00
_cell.angle_beta   90.00
_cell.angle_gamma   90.00
#
_symmetry.space_group_name_H-M   'P 1'
#
loop_
_entity.id
_entity.type
_entity.pdbx_description
1 polymer ?
#
loop_
_entity_poly.entity_id
_entity_poly.type
_entity_poly.pdbx_seq_one_letter_code
_entity_poly.pdbx_strand_id
1 'polypeptide(L)'
;MSTSNTDRNSSIQVIARLRALLDALAAEGGSASLKILAAITGLAPSTAFRILASAQDNQLIARDAGGHYRFGARLQDWAQLAHGRSDLRAIARPIMAWLRDQVQETVNLTIQEGDEVVYVERATSSRMMRVEQVIGSRAPLHTTAVGKLMLALNGEAAVRSYATRTGLPALTVHTLCHADALWKDAQSGLERGYALDNEEAEIGVGCLGVLLRSQLPWNAGLSISAPIDRRRESWVPMLQDAARRI
;
A
#
# COMPACT_ATOMS: atom_id res chain seq x y z
N MET A 1 26.80 -36.19 8.96
CA MET A 1 25.76 -35.13 9.00
C MET A 1 26.44 -33.80 8.66
N SER A 2 26.58 -33.49 7.36
CA SER A 2 27.21 -32.20 6.95
C SER A 2 26.75 -31.83 5.55
N THR A 3 25.48 -31.44 5.37
CA THR A 3 24.89 -31.07 4.07
C THR A 3 24.12 -29.75 4.08
N SER A 4 24.10 -28.99 5.19
CA SER A 4 23.20 -27.81 5.32
C SER A 4 23.85 -26.44 5.06
N ASN A 5 25.16 -26.32 4.89
CA ASN A 5 25.83 -25.00 4.78
C ASN A 5 26.14 -24.61 3.31
N THR A 6 26.23 -25.58 2.39
CA THR A 6 26.54 -25.33 0.98
C THR A 6 25.30 -24.81 0.21
N ASP A 7 24.09 -25.22 0.58
CA ASP A 7 22.84 -24.80 -0.07
C ASP A 7 22.42 -23.37 0.25
N ARG A 8 22.67 -22.89 1.46
CA ARG A 8 22.37 -21.47 1.83
C ARG A 8 23.26 -20.49 1.08
N ASN A 9 24.52 -20.81 0.88
CA ASN A 9 25.46 -19.93 0.18
C ASN A 9 25.20 -19.91 -1.33
N SER A 10 24.70 -21.01 -1.91
CA SER A 10 24.32 -21.08 -3.33
C SER A 10 23.05 -20.29 -3.64
N SER A 11 22.06 -20.26 -2.73
CA SER A 11 20.81 -19.50 -2.91
C SER A 11 21.07 -17.98 -2.90
N ILE A 12 21.94 -17.48 -2.03
CA ILE A 12 22.34 -16.06 -1.96
C ILE A 12 23.10 -15.66 -3.23
N GLN A 13 23.97 -16.51 -3.75
CA GLN A 13 24.70 -16.28 -5.00
C GLN A 13 23.77 -16.20 -6.22
N VAL A 14 22.70 -16.99 -6.29
CA VAL A 14 21.74 -16.93 -7.40
C VAL A 14 21.02 -15.60 -7.45
N ILE A 15 20.60 -15.06 -6.30
CA ILE A 15 19.97 -13.72 -6.23
C ILE A 15 20.93 -12.63 -6.69
N ALA A 16 22.18 -12.65 -6.22
CA ALA A 16 23.19 -11.68 -6.62
C ALA A 16 23.48 -11.74 -8.13
N ARG A 17 23.56 -12.95 -8.71
CA ARG A 17 23.76 -13.17 -10.14
C ARG A 17 22.56 -12.74 -10.97
N LEU A 18 21.33 -13.02 -10.50
CA LEU A 18 20.10 -12.53 -11.14
C LEU A 18 20.08 -10.99 -11.16
N ARG A 19 20.37 -10.34 -10.02
CA ARG A 19 20.48 -8.89 -9.96
C ARG A 19 21.47 -8.36 -10.99
N ALA A 20 22.68 -8.91 -11.05
CA ALA A 20 23.70 -8.51 -12.02
C ALA A 20 23.22 -8.63 -13.48
N LEU A 21 22.48 -9.69 -13.81
CA LEU A 21 21.89 -9.87 -15.15
C LEU A 21 20.80 -8.85 -15.43
N LEU A 22 19.96 -8.47 -14.44
CA LEU A 22 18.96 -7.43 -14.59
C LEU A 22 19.60 -6.03 -14.73
N ASP A 23 20.65 -5.74 -13.96
CA ASP A 23 21.41 -4.49 -14.04
C ASP A 23 22.09 -4.37 -15.44
N ALA A 24 22.68 -5.46 -15.94
CA ALA A 24 23.26 -5.51 -17.29
C ALA A 24 22.20 -5.29 -18.38
N LEU A 25 21.02 -5.88 -18.24
CA LEU A 25 19.90 -5.70 -19.16
C LEU A 25 19.41 -4.23 -19.16
N ALA A 26 19.35 -3.60 -17.99
CA ALA A 26 18.99 -2.17 -17.86
C ALA A 26 20.03 -1.27 -18.55
N ALA A 27 21.32 -1.54 -18.38
CA ALA A 27 22.41 -0.81 -19.01
C ALA A 27 22.36 -0.90 -20.56
N GLU A 28 21.87 -2.02 -21.10
CA GLU A 28 21.67 -2.25 -22.54
C GLU A 28 20.31 -1.72 -23.07
N GLY A 29 19.68 -0.80 -22.33
CA GLY A 29 18.40 -0.20 -22.75
C GLY A 29 17.20 -1.14 -22.67
N GLY A 30 17.28 -2.19 -21.86
CA GLY A 30 16.15 -3.10 -21.58
C GLY A 30 16.00 -4.24 -22.60
N SER A 31 16.93 -4.41 -23.55
CA SER A 31 16.92 -5.51 -24.53
C SER A 31 18.34 -5.98 -24.85
N ALA A 32 18.66 -7.24 -24.60
CA ALA A 32 20.00 -7.80 -24.84
C ALA A 32 19.99 -9.29 -25.15
N SER A 33 21.01 -9.77 -25.88
CA SER A 33 21.21 -11.19 -26.12
C SER A 33 21.91 -11.87 -24.93
N LEU A 34 21.78 -13.21 -24.84
CA LEU A 34 22.49 -13.99 -23.83
C LEU A 34 24.00 -13.72 -23.85
N LYS A 35 24.58 -13.61 -25.04
CA LYS A 35 26.02 -13.39 -25.23
C LYS A 35 26.47 -12.08 -24.57
N ILE A 36 25.72 -11.01 -24.77
CA ILE A 36 25.98 -9.67 -24.19
C ILE A 36 25.87 -9.74 -22.67
N LEU A 37 24.76 -10.28 -22.14
CA LEU A 37 24.53 -10.37 -20.71
C LEU A 37 25.58 -11.21 -20.00
N ALA A 38 25.97 -12.35 -20.58
CA ALA A 38 27.04 -13.18 -20.05
C ALA A 38 28.40 -12.47 -20.04
N ALA A 39 28.71 -11.72 -21.09
CA ALA A 39 29.96 -10.96 -21.18
C ALA A 39 30.03 -9.84 -20.13
N ILE A 40 28.97 -9.05 -19.96
CA ILE A 40 28.91 -7.94 -18.98
C ILE A 40 29.02 -8.45 -17.56
N THR A 41 28.34 -9.58 -17.23
CA THR A 41 28.29 -10.10 -15.87
C THR A 41 29.46 -11.03 -15.52
N GLY A 42 30.28 -11.42 -16.52
CA GLY A 42 31.35 -12.40 -16.33
C GLY A 42 30.88 -13.82 -16.03
N LEU A 43 29.57 -14.07 -16.20
CA LEU A 43 29.00 -15.42 -15.96
C LEU A 43 29.25 -16.35 -17.16
N ALA A 44 29.49 -17.61 -16.88
CA ALA A 44 29.49 -18.63 -17.94
C ALA A 44 28.11 -18.60 -18.66
N PRO A 45 28.08 -18.69 -20.00
CA PRO A 45 26.82 -18.62 -20.76
C PRO A 45 25.76 -19.62 -20.31
N SER A 46 26.17 -20.81 -19.94
CA SER A 46 25.27 -21.85 -19.41
C SER A 46 24.65 -21.47 -18.07
N THR A 47 25.40 -20.81 -17.21
CA THR A 47 24.91 -20.29 -15.91
C THR A 47 23.93 -19.12 -16.11
N ALA A 48 24.31 -18.15 -16.95
CA ALA A 48 23.44 -17.03 -17.30
C ALA A 48 22.12 -17.53 -17.92
N PHE A 49 22.18 -18.47 -18.86
CA PHE A 49 21.01 -19.09 -19.48
C PHE A 49 20.05 -19.71 -18.46
N ARG A 50 20.59 -20.54 -17.53
CA ARG A 50 19.75 -21.19 -16.51
C ARG A 50 19.06 -20.20 -15.59
N ILE A 51 19.76 -19.12 -15.19
CA ILE A 51 19.18 -18.07 -14.33
C ILE A 51 18.12 -17.31 -15.10
N LEU A 52 18.37 -16.93 -16.36
CA LEU A 52 17.41 -16.21 -17.19
C LEU A 52 16.19 -17.07 -17.54
N ALA A 53 16.35 -18.39 -17.76
CA ALA A 53 15.24 -19.31 -17.96
C ALA A 53 14.34 -19.36 -16.70
N SER A 54 14.94 -19.52 -15.53
CA SER A 54 14.18 -19.50 -14.27
C SER A 54 13.50 -18.14 -14.02
N ALA A 55 14.15 -17.02 -14.37
CA ALA A 55 13.55 -15.69 -14.28
C ALA A 55 12.40 -15.52 -15.28
N GLN A 56 12.46 -16.16 -16.46
CA GLN A 56 11.38 -16.17 -17.45
C GLN A 56 10.18 -16.98 -16.97
N ASP A 57 10.38 -18.15 -16.38
CA ASP A 57 9.31 -18.95 -15.76
C ASP A 57 8.58 -18.18 -14.66
N ASN A 58 9.30 -17.29 -13.97
CA ASN A 58 8.74 -16.39 -12.94
C ASN A 58 8.25 -15.03 -13.49
N GLN A 59 8.20 -14.85 -14.81
CA GLN A 59 7.75 -13.62 -15.49
C GLN A 59 8.57 -12.35 -15.15
N LEU A 60 9.76 -12.51 -14.57
CA LEU A 60 10.69 -11.40 -14.32
C LEU A 60 11.41 -10.96 -15.61
N ILE A 61 11.61 -11.89 -16.52
CA ILE A 61 12.22 -11.71 -17.83
C ILE A 61 11.27 -12.28 -18.89
N ALA A 62 11.27 -11.67 -20.06
CA ALA A 62 10.64 -12.16 -21.28
C ALA A 62 11.71 -12.37 -22.35
N ARG A 63 11.44 -13.21 -23.35
CA ARG A 63 12.29 -13.38 -24.52
C ARG A 63 11.49 -13.08 -25.77
N ASP A 64 12.00 -12.22 -26.63
CA ASP A 64 11.34 -11.86 -27.89
C ASP A 64 11.61 -12.88 -29.01
N ALA A 65 10.93 -12.69 -30.14
CA ALA A 65 11.08 -13.58 -31.31
C ALA A 65 12.50 -13.57 -31.91
N GLY A 66 13.29 -12.53 -31.67
CA GLY A 66 14.68 -12.41 -32.06
C GLY A 66 15.66 -13.07 -31.09
N GLY A 67 15.14 -13.66 -29.98
CA GLY A 67 15.93 -14.33 -28.97
C GLY A 67 16.56 -13.38 -27.94
N HIS A 68 16.23 -12.09 -27.94
CA HIS A 68 16.70 -11.12 -26.96
C HIS A 68 15.87 -11.21 -25.69
N TYR A 69 16.53 -11.04 -24.56
CA TYR A 69 15.89 -10.94 -23.24
C TYR A 69 15.43 -9.51 -22.99
N ARG A 70 14.27 -9.36 -22.35
CA ARG A 70 13.64 -8.09 -21.94
C ARG A 70 13.08 -8.22 -20.53
N PHE A 71 12.78 -7.09 -19.89
CA PHE A 71 12.06 -7.10 -18.64
C PHE A 71 10.67 -7.70 -18.82
N GLY A 72 10.28 -8.62 -17.91
CA GLY A 72 9.01 -9.30 -17.92
C GLY A 72 7.89 -8.47 -17.29
N ALA A 73 6.64 -8.90 -17.52
CA ALA A 73 5.44 -8.19 -17.06
C ALA A 73 5.42 -7.99 -15.54
N ARG A 74 5.87 -8.97 -14.77
CA ARG A 74 5.88 -8.87 -13.28
C ARG A 74 6.74 -7.73 -12.75
N LEU A 75 7.87 -7.42 -13.40
CA LEU A 75 8.69 -6.26 -13.01
C LEU A 75 8.00 -4.94 -13.35
N GLN A 76 7.24 -4.89 -14.46
CA GLN A 76 6.44 -3.71 -14.82
C GLN A 76 5.33 -3.49 -13.82
N ASP A 77 4.62 -4.54 -13.41
CA ASP A 77 3.58 -4.47 -12.37
C ASP A 77 4.17 -3.95 -11.05
N TRP A 78 5.31 -4.49 -10.61
CA TRP A 78 5.98 -4.02 -9.40
C TRP A 78 6.47 -2.57 -9.50
N ALA A 79 6.98 -2.18 -10.66
CA ALA A 79 7.40 -0.80 -10.91
C ALA A 79 6.19 0.16 -10.85
N GLN A 80 5.05 -0.20 -11.45
CA GLN A 80 3.82 0.59 -11.36
C GLN A 80 3.35 0.73 -9.90
N LEU A 81 3.35 -0.36 -9.14
CA LEU A 81 3.03 -0.31 -7.72
C LEU A 81 3.97 0.62 -6.94
N ALA A 82 5.27 0.57 -7.21
CA ALA A 82 6.26 1.40 -6.54
C ALA A 82 6.16 2.89 -6.94
N HIS A 83 6.03 3.19 -8.23
CA HIS A 83 5.94 4.56 -8.74
C HIS A 83 4.62 5.24 -8.34
N GLY A 84 3.49 4.57 -8.49
CA GLY A 84 2.20 5.15 -8.14
C GLY A 84 2.11 5.59 -6.68
N ARG A 85 2.77 4.90 -5.74
CA ARG A 85 2.85 5.34 -4.33
C ARG A 85 3.70 6.60 -4.18
N SER A 86 4.81 6.71 -4.90
CA SER A 86 5.69 7.89 -4.86
C SER A 86 4.98 9.11 -5.45
N ASP A 87 4.31 8.95 -6.58
CA ASP A 87 3.57 10.02 -7.24
C ASP A 87 2.38 10.47 -6.40
N LEU A 88 1.61 9.53 -5.82
CA LEU A 88 0.50 9.82 -4.93
C LEU A 88 0.95 10.67 -3.72
N ARG A 89 2.06 10.31 -3.07
CA ARG A 89 2.60 11.08 -1.95
C ARG A 89 3.04 12.49 -2.36
N ALA A 90 3.70 12.62 -3.51
CA ALA A 90 4.16 13.91 -4.02
C ALA A 90 2.98 14.86 -4.31
N ILE A 91 1.90 14.33 -4.93
CA ILE A 91 0.67 15.09 -5.20
C ILE A 91 -0.06 15.42 -3.88
N ALA A 92 -0.16 14.46 -2.97
CA ALA A 92 -0.93 14.62 -1.74
C ALA A 92 -0.31 15.61 -0.74
N ARG A 93 1.02 15.65 -0.61
CA ARG A 93 1.72 16.48 0.39
C ARG A 93 1.27 17.93 0.46
N PRO A 94 1.26 18.72 -0.63
CA PRO A 94 0.83 20.12 -0.57
C PRO A 94 -0.65 20.26 -0.21
N ILE A 95 -1.50 19.34 -0.67
CA ILE A 95 -2.95 19.34 -0.40
C ILE A 95 -3.22 18.98 1.07
N MET A 96 -2.52 17.97 1.59
CA MET A 96 -2.61 17.58 3.00
C MET A 96 -2.10 18.69 3.94
N ALA A 97 -1.02 19.38 3.56
CA ALA A 97 -0.52 20.51 4.34
C ALA A 97 -1.54 21.66 4.39
N TRP A 98 -2.14 21.99 3.24
CA TRP A 98 -3.21 22.97 3.18
C TRP A 98 -4.40 22.55 4.07
N LEU A 99 -4.88 21.31 3.96
CA LEU A 99 -6.02 20.83 4.75
C LEU A 99 -5.70 20.87 6.26
N ARG A 100 -4.51 20.40 6.68
CA ARG A 100 -4.04 20.49 8.06
C ARG A 100 -4.10 21.93 8.57
N ASP A 101 -3.67 22.91 7.78
CA ASP A 101 -3.66 24.32 8.17
C ASP A 101 -5.09 24.88 8.33
N GLN A 102 -6.06 24.36 7.55
CA GLN A 102 -7.47 24.75 7.69
C GLN A 102 -8.12 24.16 8.94
N VAL A 103 -7.91 22.86 9.20
CA VAL A 103 -8.57 22.15 10.30
C VAL A 103 -7.75 22.17 11.60
N GLN A 104 -6.46 22.50 11.53
CA GLN A 104 -5.51 22.52 12.64
C GLN A 104 -5.33 21.14 13.32
N GLU A 105 -5.65 20.05 12.63
CA GLU A 105 -5.49 18.68 13.09
C GLU A 105 -4.67 17.85 12.10
N THR A 106 -4.22 16.66 12.51
CA THR A 106 -3.37 15.79 11.69
C THR A 106 -4.16 15.21 10.51
N VAL A 107 -3.58 15.29 9.32
CA VAL A 107 -4.11 14.69 8.08
C VAL A 107 -3.22 13.53 7.67
N ASN A 108 -3.83 12.37 7.40
CA ASN A 108 -3.13 11.15 7.00
C ASN A 108 -3.59 10.67 5.64
N LEU A 109 -2.64 10.18 4.85
CA LEU A 109 -2.86 9.42 3.63
C LEU A 109 -2.58 7.95 3.93
N THR A 110 -3.54 7.09 3.63
CA THR A 110 -3.44 5.64 3.83
C THR A 110 -3.72 4.89 2.55
N ILE A 111 -3.15 3.70 2.44
CA ILE A 111 -3.46 2.72 1.40
C ILE A 111 -3.87 1.40 2.05
N GLN A 112 -4.65 0.61 1.33
CA GLN A 112 -4.99 -0.75 1.76
C GLN A 112 -3.88 -1.73 1.38
N GLU A 113 -3.44 -2.53 2.33
CA GLU A 113 -2.58 -3.70 2.11
C GLU A 113 -3.15 -4.92 2.85
N GLY A 114 -3.79 -5.81 2.10
CA GLY A 114 -4.48 -6.96 2.68
C GLY A 114 -5.61 -6.53 3.61
N ASP A 115 -5.55 -6.94 4.85
CA ASP A 115 -6.56 -6.70 5.89
C ASP A 115 -6.27 -5.46 6.75
N GLU A 116 -5.33 -4.60 6.33
CA GLU A 116 -4.88 -3.43 7.07
C GLU A 116 -4.82 -2.17 6.19
N VAL A 117 -4.88 -1.01 6.83
CA VAL A 117 -4.41 0.24 6.25
C VAL A 117 -2.94 0.46 6.60
N VAL A 118 -2.18 1.05 5.69
CA VAL A 118 -0.80 1.50 5.91
C VAL A 118 -0.77 3.00 5.78
N TYR A 119 -0.22 3.68 6.79
CA TYR A 119 -0.02 5.13 6.77
C TYR A 119 1.19 5.47 5.89
N VAL A 120 0.95 6.03 4.70
CA VAL A 120 2.02 6.28 3.72
C VAL A 120 2.51 7.72 3.71
N GLU A 121 1.69 8.67 4.16
CA GLU A 121 2.05 10.08 4.30
C GLU A 121 1.24 10.75 5.41
N ARG A 122 1.79 11.82 6.01
CA ARG A 122 1.17 12.56 7.09
C ARG A 122 1.52 14.06 7.03
N ALA A 123 0.52 14.90 7.27
CA ALA A 123 0.70 16.30 7.60
C ALA A 123 0.33 16.50 9.08
N THR A 124 1.34 16.60 9.94
CA THR A 124 1.17 16.64 11.40
C THR A 124 0.61 18.00 11.84
N SER A 125 -0.37 17.99 12.76
CA SER A 125 -0.88 19.19 13.44
C SER A 125 0.25 19.92 14.19
N SER A 126 0.19 21.25 14.19
CA SER A 126 1.11 22.08 14.98
C SER A 126 0.75 22.16 16.47
N ARG A 127 -0.41 21.62 16.88
CA ARG A 127 -0.86 21.63 18.28
C ARG A 127 0.02 20.74 19.14
N MET A 128 0.23 21.12 20.39
CA MET A 128 0.97 20.28 21.35
C MET A 128 0.24 18.95 21.62
N MET A 129 -1.06 19.02 21.91
CA MET A 129 -1.91 17.84 21.99
C MET A 129 -2.47 17.54 20.60
N ARG A 130 -2.03 16.46 20.01
CA ARG A 130 -2.41 16.01 18.66
C ARG A 130 -2.40 14.47 18.58
N VAL A 131 -3.13 13.95 17.64
CA VAL A 131 -3.05 12.54 17.25
C VAL A 131 -1.93 12.40 16.21
N GLU A 132 -1.05 11.42 16.37
CA GLU A 132 0.10 11.25 15.50
C GLU A 132 0.36 9.77 15.18
N GLN A 133 0.02 9.36 13.96
CA GLN A 133 0.36 8.04 13.44
C GLN A 133 1.76 8.04 12.86
N VAL A 134 2.47 6.93 12.99
CA VAL A 134 3.82 6.77 12.40
C VAL A 134 3.69 6.38 10.93
N ILE A 135 4.45 7.05 10.05
CA ILE A 135 4.50 6.64 8.62
C ILE A 135 5.08 5.23 8.54
N GLY A 136 4.41 4.34 7.81
CA GLY A 136 4.70 2.91 7.71
C GLY A 136 3.98 2.05 8.74
N SER A 137 3.36 2.63 9.79
CA SER A 137 2.53 1.86 10.71
C SER A 137 1.26 1.34 10.03
N ARG A 138 0.67 0.32 10.65
CA ARG A 138 -0.50 -0.40 10.16
C ARG A 138 -1.62 -0.35 11.18
N ALA A 139 -2.85 -0.40 10.70
CA ALA A 139 -4.03 -0.54 11.54
C ALA A 139 -5.07 -1.44 10.86
N PRO A 140 -5.85 -2.23 11.62
CA PRO A 140 -6.91 -3.06 11.06
C PRO A 140 -7.95 -2.22 10.31
N LEU A 141 -8.48 -2.74 9.19
CA LEU A 141 -9.47 -1.99 8.39
C LEU A 141 -10.72 -1.62 9.21
N HIS A 142 -11.19 -2.51 10.08
CA HIS A 142 -12.44 -2.32 10.84
C HIS A 142 -12.37 -1.25 11.92
N THR A 143 -11.17 -0.85 12.36
CA THR A 143 -10.98 0.16 13.42
C THR A 143 -10.67 1.55 12.89
N THR A 144 -10.62 1.74 11.56
CA THR A 144 -10.26 3.01 10.96
C THR A 144 -11.37 3.54 10.04
N ALA A 145 -11.57 4.85 10.02
CA ALA A 145 -12.59 5.47 9.16
C ALA A 145 -12.40 5.10 7.68
N VAL A 146 -11.18 5.24 7.14
CA VAL A 146 -10.89 4.89 5.74
C VAL A 146 -10.96 3.38 5.49
N GLY A 147 -10.54 2.56 6.44
CA GLY A 147 -10.57 1.10 6.31
C GLY A 147 -11.99 0.55 6.21
N LYS A 148 -12.93 1.10 6.98
CA LYS A 148 -14.36 0.73 6.87
C LYS A 148 -14.92 1.05 5.48
N LEU A 149 -14.55 2.19 4.89
CA LEU A 149 -14.93 2.52 3.51
C LEU A 149 -14.30 1.56 2.49
N MET A 150 -13.02 1.20 2.67
CA MET A 150 -12.34 0.24 1.79
C MET A 150 -12.98 -1.14 1.84
N LEU A 151 -13.41 -1.60 3.02
CA LEU A 151 -14.17 -2.85 3.17
C LEU A 151 -15.51 -2.79 2.44
N ALA A 152 -16.25 -1.68 2.57
CA ALA A 152 -17.56 -1.52 1.95
C ALA A 152 -17.53 -1.52 0.41
N LEU A 153 -16.42 -1.10 -0.22
CA LEU A 153 -16.27 -1.10 -1.68
C LEU A 153 -16.48 -2.48 -2.31
N ASN A 154 -16.14 -3.54 -1.59
CA ASN A 154 -16.24 -4.93 -2.06
C ASN A 154 -17.52 -5.63 -1.62
N GLY A 155 -18.45 -4.90 -0.98
CA GLY A 155 -19.76 -5.38 -0.57
C GLY A 155 -19.77 -6.23 0.71
N GLU A 156 -20.98 -6.62 1.11
CA GLU A 156 -21.24 -7.32 2.38
C GLU A 156 -20.46 -8.65 2.52
N ALA A 157 -20.39 -9.43 1.46
CA ALA A 157 -19.69 -10.72 1.47
C ALA A 157 -18.19 -10.55 1.79
N ALA A 158 -17.57 -9.50 1.31
CA ALA A 158 -16.16 -9.19 1.60
C ALA A 158 -15.97 -8.78 3.07
N VAL A 159 -16.89 -7.98 3.63
CA VAL A 159 -16.86 -7.60 5.06
C VAL A 159 -17.02 -8.84 5.95
N ARG A 160 -17.94 -9.75 5.63
CA ARG A 160 -18.12 -11.02 6.36
C ARG A 160 -16.89 -11.92 6.26
N SER A 161 -16.29 -12.03 5.09
CA SER A 161 -15.06 -12.77 4.87
C SER A 161 -13.89 -12.17 5.67
N TYR A 162 -13.76 -10.85 5.68
CA TYR A 162 -12.79 -10.13 6.51
C TYR A 162 -13.01 -10.42 8.00
N ALA A 163 -14.24 -10.31 8.48
CA ALA A 163 -14.59 -10.59 9.87
C ALA A 163 -14.23 -12.02 10.28
N THR A 164 -14.49 -13.00 9.41
CA THR A 164 -14.15 -14.41 9.65
C THR A 164 -12.63 -14.63 9.73
N ARG A 165 -11.85 -13.97 8.83
CA ARG A 165 -10.39 -14.13 8.81
C ARG A 165 -9.70 -13.49 10.00
N THR A 166 -10.14 -12.28 10.36
CA THR A 166 -9.45 -11.45 11.36
C THR A 166 -9.99 -11.65 12.78
N GLY A 167 -11.25 -12.11 12.90
CA GLY A 167 -11.94 -12.23 14.20
C GLY A 167 -12.35 -10.88 14.80
N LEU A 168 -12.18 -9.76 14.09
CA LEU A 168 -12.50 -8.40 14.54
C LEU A 168 -12.00 -8.11 15.96
N PRO A 169 -10.70 -8.13 16.25
CA PRO A 169 -10.18 -7.92 17.58
C PRO A 169 -10.63 -6.57 18.15
N ALA A 170 -11.14 -6.57 19.38
CA ALA A 170 -11.51 -5.36 20.10
C ALA A 170 -10.25 -4.63 20.55
N LEU A 171 -10.04 -3.40 20.08
CA LEU A 171 -8.99 -2.51 20.56
C LEU A 171 -9.52 -1.62 21.69
N THR A 172 -10.80 -1.29 21.64
CA THR A 172 -11.51 -0.49 22.65
C THR A 172 -12.91 -1.06 22.90
N VAL A 173 -13.62 -0.49 23.85
CA VAL A 173 -15.04 -0.83 24.11
C VAL A 173 -15.97 -0.35 22.98
N HIS A 174 -15.48 0.51 22.08
CA HIS A 174 -16.22 1.06 20.95
C HIS A 174 -15.95 0.31 19.64
N THR A 175 -14.95 -0.57 19.61
CA THR A 175 -14.59 -1.34 18.40
C THR A 175 -15.77 -2.18 17.91
N LEU A 176 -16.05 -2.13 16.61
CA LEU A 176 -17.10 -2.93 15.98
C LEU A 176 -16.65 -4.38 15.80
N CYS A 177 -17.00 -5.24 16.74
CA CYS A 177 -16.57 -6.65 16.80
C CYS A 177 -17.54 -7.64 16.13
N HIS A 178 -18.62 -7.16 15.50
CA HIS A 178 -19.61 -8.00 14.82
C HIS A 178 -19.74 -7.61 13.36
N ALA A 179 -19.72 -8.62 12.45
CA ALA A 179 -19.77 -8.39 11.01
C ALA A 179 -20.98 -7.57 10.57
N ASP A 180 -22.16 -7.79 11.17
CA ASP A 180 -23.38 -7.05 10.83
C ASP A 180 -23.30 -5.56 11.22
N ALA A 181 -22.75 -5.28 12.40
CA ALA A 181 -22.56 -3.90 12.87
C ALA A 181 -21.51 -3.18 12.00
N LEU A 182 -20.40 -3.87 11.69
CA LEU A 182 -19.35 -3.36 10.81
C LEU A 182 -19.89 -3.07 9.40
N TRP A 183 -20.67 -4.01 8.82
CA TRP A 183 -21.26 -3.81 7.50
C TRP A 183 -22.20 -2.62 7.48
N LYS A 184 -23.11 -2.54 8.44
CA LYS A 184 -24.07 -1.43 8.53
C LYS A 184 -23.38 -0.06 8.63
N ASP A 185 -22.33 0.06 9.44
CA ASP A 185 -21.58 1.33 9.59
C ASP A 185 -20.78 1.65 8.32
N ALA A 186 -20.10 0.65 7.76
CA ALA A 186 -19.29 0.80 6.55
C ALA A 186 -20.15 1.16 5.32
N GLN A 187 -21.30 0.50 5.13
CA GLN A 187 -22.27 0.79 4.07
C GLN A 187 -22.80 2.21 4.21
N SER A 188 -23.27 2.60 5.40
CA SER A 188 -23.74 3.96 5.67
C SER A 188 -22.65 5.00 5.39
N GLY A 189 -21.39 4.69 5.74
CA GLY A 189 -20.25 5.53 5.41
C GLY A 189 -20.04 5.70 3.91
N LEU A 190 -20.15 4.61 3.15
CA LEU A 190 -20.00 4.64 1.70
C LEU A 190 -21.11 5.45 1.02
N GLU A 191 -22.36 5.29 1.47
CA GLU A 191 -23.53 6.02 0.96
C GLU A 191 -23.43 7.54 1.19
N ARG A 192 -22.99 7.99 2.37
CA ARG A 192 -22.77 9.41 2.69
C ARG A 192 -21.45 9.97 2.17
N GLY A 193 -20.53 9.11 1.68
CA GLY A 193 -19.25 9.49 1.10
C GLY A 193 -18.15 9.82 2.11
N TYR A 194 -18.32 9.46 3.39
CA TYR A 194 -17.30 9.55 4.45
C TYR A 194 -17.61 8.57 5.57
N ALA A 195 -16.61 8.16 6.32
CA ALA A 195 -16.79 7.37 7.53
C ALA A 195 -16.12 8.03 8.74
N LEU A 196 -16.52 7.54 9.92
CA LEU A 196 -16.01 7.98 11.21
C LEU A 196 -15.27 6.81 11.88
N ASP A 197 -14.22 7.13 12.60
CA ASP A 197 -13.72 6.29 13.69
C ASP A 197 -14.12 7.00 14.99
N ASN A 198 -14.93 6.32 15.78
CA ASN A 198 -15.50 6.84 17.03
C ASN A 198 -14.84 6.16 18.22
N GLU A 199 -13.53 6.43 18.43
CA GLU A 199 -12.74 5.78 19.47
C GLU A 199 -12.60 4.25 19.29
N GLU A 200 -12.74 3.76 18.04
CA GLU A 200 -12.71 2.34 17.74
C GLU A 200 -11.28 1.79 17.73
N ALA A 201 -10.30 2.61 17.33
CA ALA A 201 -8.88 2.26 17.37
C ALA A 201 -8.24 2.59 18.72
N GLU A 202 -8.60 3.73 19.32
CA GLU A 202 -8.02 4.21 20.59
C GLU A 202 -9.00 5.16 21.29
N ILE A 203 -9.18 4.99 22.61
CA ILE A 203 -10.03 5.87 23.42
C ILE A 203 -9.47 7.31 23.38
N GLY A 204 -10.35 8.27 23.22
CA GLY A 204 -10.00 9.70 23.10
C GLY A 204 -9.64 10.14 21.68
N VAL A 205 -9.52 9.22 20.71
CA VAL A 205 -9.21 9.52 19.32
C VAL A 205 -10.44 9.39 18.43
N GLY A 206 -10.66 10.39 17.57
CA GLY A 206 -11.70 10.37 16.57
C GLY A 206 -11.17 10.72 15.18
N CYS A 207 -11.57 9.94 14.16
CA CYS A 207 -11.16 10.21 12.79
C CYS A 207 -12.36 10.45 11.88
N LEU A 208 -12.12 11.25 10.84
CA LEU A 208 -12.95 11.41 9.65
C LEU A 208 -12.17 10.87 8.46
N GLY A 209 -12.77 10.01 7.64
CA GLY A 209 -12.11 9.43 6.49
C GLY A 209 -12.94 9.48 5.22
N VAL A 210 -12.27 9.64 4.08
CA VAL A 210 -12.85 9.56 2.73
C VAL A 210 -11.94 8.73 1.83
N LEU A 211 -12.50 8.13 0.78
CA LEU A 211 -11.71 7.45 -0.25
C LEU A 211 -11.18 8.46 -1.26
N LEU A 212 -10.00 8.17 -1.78
CA LEU A 212 -9.51 8.82 -3.00
C LEU A 212 -10.17 8.15 -4.21
N ARG A 213 -10.66 8.96 -5.15
CA ARG A 213 -11.17 8.50 -6.44
C ARG A 213 -10.02 8.51 -7.45
N SER A 214 -9.12 7.54 -7.34
CA SER A 214 -7.99 7.42 -8.24
C SER A 214 -8.08 6.15 -9.08
N GLN A 215 -7.45 6.15 -10.26
CA GLN A 215 -7.28 4.95 -11.09
C GLN A 215 -6.12 4.07 -10.61
N LEU A 216 -5.78 4.16 -9.33
CA LEU A 216 -4.72 3.36 -8.74
C LEU A 216 -5.19 1.90 -8.59
N PRO A 217 -4.30 0.93 -8.73
CA PRO A 217 -4.62 -0.49 -8.57
C PRO A 217 -4.86 -0.92 -7.11
N TRP A 218 -4.88 0.03 -6.18
CA TRP A 218 -5.15 -0.17 -4.75
C TRP A 218 -6.05 0.92 -4.20
N ASN A 219 -6.78 0.59 -3.15
CA ASN A 219 -7.61 1.55 -2.44
C ASN A 219 -6.74 2.50 -1.61
N ALA A 220 -7.00 3.79 -1.71
CA ALA A 220 -6.37 4.83 -0.92
C ALA A 220 -7.42 5.72 -0.26
N GLY A 221 -7.07 6.33 0.87
CA GLY A 221 -7.95 7.21 1.59
C GLY A 221 -7.22 8.33 2.30
N LEU A 222 -7.93 9.43 2.49
CA LEU A 222 -7.49 10.59 3.25
C LEU A 222 -8.30 10.69 4.55
N SER A 223 -7.65 10.98 5.66
CA SER A 223 -8.34 11.15 6.94
C SER A 223 -7.81 12.33 7.75
N ILE A 224 -8.69 12.89 8.59
CA ILE A 224 -8.34 13.83 9.64
C ILE A 224 -8.45 13.07 10.96
N SER A 225 -7.38 13.09 11.75
CA SER A 225 -7.33 12.48 13.09
C SER A 225 -7.19 13.58 14.15
N ALA A 226 -8.06 13.55 15.13
CA ALA A 226 -8.11 14.54 16.21
C ALA A 226 -8.50 13.87 17.54
N PRO A 227 -8.25 14.48 18.69
CA PRO A 227 -8.98 14.16 19.90
C PRO A 227 -10.48 14.19 19.67
N ILE A 228 -11.21 13.21 20.22
CA ILE A 228 -12.62 12.98 19.90
C ILE A 228 -13.50 14.22 20.17
N ASP A 229 -13.21 14.98 21.22
CA ASP A 229 -13.90 16.20 21.59
C ASP A 229 -13.70 17.37 20.61
N ARG A 230 -12.65 17.31 19.80
CA ARG A 230 -12.32 18.33 18.79
C ARG A 230 -12.72 17.91 17.37
N ARG A 231 -13.01 16.63 17.11
CA ARG A 231 -13.47 16.19 15.80
C ARG A 231 -14.77 16.89 15.40
N ARG A 232 -14.83 17.37 14.15
CA ARG A 232 -15.99 18.13 13.63
C ARG A 232 -16.40 17.57 12.28
N GLU A 233 -17.65 17.16 12.12
CA GLU A 233 -18.18 16.72 10.82
C GLU A 233 -18.27 17.87 9.80
N SER A 234 -18.27 19.11 10.25
CA SER A 234 -18.17 20.27 9.36
C SER A 234 -16.88 20.33 8.52
N TRP A 235 -15.88 19.49 8.82
CA TRP A 235 -14.67 19.34 8.01
C TRP A 235 -14.85 18.44 6.78
N VAL A 236 -15.95 17.67 6.71
CA VAL A 236 -16.21 16.71 5.62
C VAL A 236 -16.13 17.37 4.23
N PRO A 237 -16.75 18.52 3.95
CA PRO A 237 -16.64 19.14 2.63
C PRO A 237 -15.20 19.47 2.22
N MET A 238 -14.38 19.96 3.15
CA MET A 238 -12.97 20.27 2.90
C MET A 238 -12.14 18.99 2.68
N LEU A 239 -12.41 17.95 3.47
CA LEU A 239 -11.74 16.66 3.33
C LEU A 239 -12.07 16.01 1.97
N GLN A 240 -13.33 16.05 1.55
CA GLN A 240 -13.77 15.56 0.24
C GLN A 240 -13.19 16.39 -0.91
N ASP A 241 -13.07 17.72 -0.74
CA ASP A 241 -12.42 18.56 -1.74
C ASP A 241 -10.93 18.23 -1.87
N ALA A 242 -10.21 18.10 -0.76
CA ALA A 242 -8.83 17.67 -0.75
C ALA A 242 -8.63 16.32 -1.45
N ALA A 243 -9.52 15.35 -1.18
CA ALA A 243 -9.48 14.03 -1.80
C ALA A 243 -9.73 14.05 -3.32
N ARG A 244 -10.54 15.00 -3.83
CA ARG A 244 -10.74 15.18 -5.29
C ARG A 244 -9.55 15.80 -6.00
N ARG A 245 -8.71 16.54 -5.28
CA ARG A 245 -7.52 17.23 -5.82
C ARG A 245 -6.28 16.35 -5.84
N ILE A 246 -6.31 15.23 -5.14
CA ILE A 246 -5.30 14.17 -5.15
C ILE A 246 -5.64 13.13 -6.20
#